data_48ce7f6816cf1d9e0649c1228c5fefe1
#
_entry.id   48ce7f6816cf1d9e0649c1228c5fefe1
#
_cell.length_a   1.000
_cell.length_b   1.000
_cell.length_c   1.000
_cell.angle_alpha   90.00
_cell.angle_beta   90.00
_cell.angle_gamma   90.00
#
_symmetry.space_group_name_H-M   'P 1'
#
loop_
_entity.id
_entity.type
_entity.pdbx_description
1 polymer ?
#
loop_
_entity_poly.entity_id
_entity_poly.type
_entity_poly.pdbx_seq_one_letter_code
_entity_poly.pdbx_strand_id
1 'polypeptide(L)'
;SLIVLCGISFMACSDDDPVKKNPYLQTSTRAMLKEVVEVVFNNIDSNTDVTVDFGDGTVKEGKAATPITHAYTQSGDYTMLVTAGEHAVQKRIRIYDLLALTEAMKQFRDADNKMVWAMTHRSHTTDKTIPENSVSAVEAAINAGADVIECDTHLTSDGVVMVCHDQTINATTNGTGDITKMTYAEIQQYNLLDRNGRVTDEKMPTLEEFLKAGRGKIYFNLDYSPRTASTQEVMNVVKELDMMEQV
;
A
#
# COMPACT_ATOMS: atom_id res chain seq x y z
N SER A 1 8.27 7.73 -2.78
CA SER A 1 8.07 8.22 -1.41
C SER A 1 6.60 8.20 -1.12
N LEU A 2 6.15 7.24 -0.38
CA LEU A 2 4.73 7.18 -0.06
C LEU A 2 4.54 7.17 1.43
N ILE A 3 3.76 8.10 1.88
CA ILE A 3 3.46 8.37 3.27
C ILE A 3 2.13 7.74 3.57
N VAL A 4 2.10 6.74 4.44
CA VAL A 4 0.85 6.14 4.91
C VAL A 4 0.45 6.77 6.23
N LEU A 5 -0.73 7.38 6.23
CA LEU A 5 -1.37 8.00 7.38
C LEU A 5 -1.96 6.96 8.32
N CYS A 6 -1.40 6.80 9.51
CA CYS A 6 -2.14 6.23 10.63
C CYS A 6 -2.09 7.22 11.79
N GLY A 7 -3.12 8.04 11.90
CA GLY A 7 -3.25 9.04 12.96
C GLY A 7 -3.55 8.41 14.32
N ILE A 8 -2.78 8.75 15.34
CA ILE A 8 -3.18 8.57 16.74
C ILE A 8 -3.23 9.95 17.37
N SER A 9 -4.41 10.33 17.86
CA SER A 9 -4.61 11.57 18.60
C SER A 9 -4.07 11.44 20.03
N PHE A 10 -3.32 12.42 20.47
CA PHE A 10 -3.09 12.66 21.88
C PHE A 10 -4.33 13.37 22.45
N MET A 11 -4.98 12.80 23.43
CA MET A 11 -6.07 13.49 24.15
C MET A 11 -5.46 14.48 25.15
N ALA A 12 -5.62 15.76 24.87
CA ALA A 12 -5.54 16.80 25.89
C ALA A 12 -6.92 17.48 25.94
N CYS A 13 -7.63 17.34 27.06
CA CYS A 13 -8.83 18.10 27.33
C CYS A 13 -8.44 19.51 27.83
N SER A 14 -8.81 20.54 27.08
CA SER A 14 -9.23 21.84 27.61
C SER A 14 -10.05 22.54 26.55
N ASP A 15 -11.29 22.89 26.92
CA ASP A 15 -12.25 23.63 26.11
C ASP A 15 -11.75 25.04 25.84
N ASP A 16 -12.21 25.61 24.69
CA ASP A 16 -12.18 27.01 24.29
C ASP A 16 -11.03 27.55 23.42
N ASP A 17 -10.58 26.75 22.39
CA ASP A 17 -9.91 27.37 21.25
C ASP A 17 -10.27 26.66 19.92
N PRO A 18 -10.90 27.32 18.95
CA PRO A 18 -11.59 26.65 17.83
C PRO A 18 -10.69 26.02 16.77
N VAL A 19 -9.36 25.95 16.91
CA VAL A 19 -8.49 25.33 15.90
C VAL A 19 -7.15 24.78 16.45
N LYS A 20 -7.09 24.23 17.65
CA LYS A 20 -5.91 23.42 18.02
C LYS A 20 -6.07 22.00 17.48
N LYS A 21 -5.50 21.70 16.31
CA LYS A 21 -5.37 20.32 15.85
C LYS A 21 -4.50 19.56 16.85
N ASN A 22 -4.98 18.41 17.32
CA ASN A 22 -4.21 17.55 18.23
C ASN A 22 -2.84 17.19 17.63
N PRO A 23 -1.75 17.18 18.42
CA PRO A 23 -0.47 16.68 17.96
C PRO A 23 -0.60 15.23 17.48
N TYR A 24 0.00 14.90 16.37
CA TYR A 24 0.05 13.52 15.90
C TYR A 24 1.36 13.19 15.21
N LEU A 25 1.73 11.92 15.32
CA LEU A 25 2.88 11.33 14.69
C LEU A 25 2.48 10.67 13.37
N GLN A 26 3.19 10.98 12.32
CA GLN A 26 3.05 10.34 11.03
C GLN A 26 4.31 9.52 10.72
N THR A 27 4.13 8.22 10.50
CA THR A 27 5.20 7.31 10.08
C THR A 27 4.59 6.07 9.42
N SER A 28 5.39 5.37 8.62
CA SER A 28 5.02 4.10 8.05
C SER A 28 4.84 3.03 9.13
N THR A 29 3.90 2.13 8.94
CA THR A 29 3.76 0.89 9.74
C THR A 29 4.48 -0.29 9.10
N ARG A 30 4.97 -0.11 7.87
CA ARG A 30 5.71 -1.09 7.06
C ARG A 30 6.72 -0.40 6.16
N ALA A 31 7.86 -1.04 5.95
CA ALA A 31 8.87 -0.61 4.99
C ALA A 31 9.67 -1.81 4.49
N MET A 32 10.33 -1.64 3.36
CA MET A 32 11.30 -2.61 2.87
C MET A 32 12.63 -2.48 3.59
N LEU A 33 13.37 -3.57 3.63
CA LEU A 33 14.75 -3.56 4.10
C LEU A 33 15.54 -2.49 3.33
N LYS A 34 16.25 -1.62 4.07
CA LYS A 34 17.01 -0.46 3.56
C LYS A 34 16.17 0.68 2.98
N GLU A 35 14.84 0.57 2.97
CA GLU A 35 13.96 1.71 2.66
C GLU A 35 14.05 2.75 3.79
N VAL A 36 14.04 4.03 3.41
CA VAL A 36 14.08 5.11 4.39
C VAL A 36 12.70 5.30 5.01
N VAL A 37 12.61 5.07 6.31
CA VAL A 37 11.44 5.36 7.13
C VAL A 37 11.55 6.78 7.65
N GLU A 38 10.49 7.57 7.48
CA GLU A 38 10.41 8.93 8.00
C GLU A 38 9.42 9.00 9.18
N VAL A 39 9.81 9.72 10.21
CA VAL A 39 8.98 10.07 11.37
C VAL A 39 8.73 11.57 11.31
N VAL A 40 7.49 11.96 11.03
CA VAL A 40 7.07 13.35 10.88
C VAL A 40 6.19 13.75 12.06
N PHE A 41 6.44 14.94 12.60
CA PHE A 41 5.78 15.48 13.78
C PHE A 41 4.80 16.59 13.34
N ASN A 42 3.50 16.36 13.56
CA ASN A 42 2.48 17.30 13.14
C ASN A 42 1.79 17.94 14.35
N ASN A 43 1.48 19.23 14.25
CA ASN A 43 0.85 20.03 15.30
C ASN A 43 1.63 20.04 16.63
N ILE A 44 2.94 19.97 16.55
CA ILE A 44 3.90 20.09 17.66
C ILE A 44 4.73 21.35 17.37
N ASP A 45 5.11 22.08 18.43
CA ASP A 45 5.99 23.24 18.27
C ASP A 45 7.29 22.81 17.56
N SER A 46 7.67 23.55 16.52
CA SER A 46 8.80 23.24 15.66
C SER A 46 10.15 23.16 16.42
N ASN A 47 10.25 23.86 17.55
CA ASN A 47 11.44 23.86 18.41
C ASN A 47 11.45 22.77 19.48
N THR A 48 10.36 21.96 19.57
CA THR A 48 10.30 20.85 20.53
C THR A 48 11.40 19.83 20.23
N ASP A 49 12.14 19.44 21.27
CA ASP A 49 13.09 18.35 21.20
C ASP A 49 12.34 17.02 21.02
N VAL A 50 12.81 16.21 20.07
CA VAL A 50 12.25 14.92 19.74
C VAL A 50 13.32 13.84 19.77
N THR A 51 12.94 12.66 20.25
CA THR A 51 13.81 11.47 20.22
C THR A 51 13.03 10.32 19.62
N VAL A 52 13.66 9.56 18.74
CA VAL A 52 13.12 8.34 18.14
C VAL A 52 14.07 7.20 18.41
N ASP A 53 13.66 6.26 19.25
CA ASP A 53 14.25 4.93 19.34
C ASP A 53 13.53 4.03 18.31
N PHE A 54 14.28 3.54 17.32
CA PHE A 54 13.72 2.74 16.23
C PHE A 54 13.50 1.26 16.60
N GLY A 55 13.91 0.85 17.81
CA GLY A 55 13.72 -0.51 18.31
C GLY A 55 14.71 -1.53 17.76
N ASP A 56 15.68 -1.11 16.95
CA ASP A 56 16.80 -1.92 16.43
C ASP A 56 18.14 -1.57 17.08
N GLY A 57 18.10 -0.77 18.15
CA GLY A 57 19.27 -0.22 18.84
C GLY A 57 19.69 1.16 18.33
N THR A 58 19.04 1.68 17.31
CA THR A 58 19.31 3.03 16.79
C THR A 58 18.40 4.04 17.48
N VAL A 59 19.00 5.08 18.07
CA VAL A 59 18.28 6.23 18.64
C VAL A 59 18.74 7.50 17.92
N LYS A 60 17.80 8.33 17.52
CA LYS A 60 18.07 9.65 16.90
C LYS A 60 17.31 10.75 17.59
N GLU A 61 17.97 11.90 17.67
CA GLU A 61 17.44 13.11 18.28
C GLU A 61 17.38 14.24 17.24
N GLY A 62 16.47 15.19 17.47
CA GLY A 62 16.31 16.35 16.61
C GLY A 62 15.26 17.32 17.11
N LYS A 63 14.77 18.17 16.21
CA LYS A 63 13.66 19.08 16.44
C LYS A 63 12.43 18.65 15.64
N ALA A 64 11.25 18.91 16.16
CA ALA A 64 9.99 18.56 15.50
C ALA A 64 9.81 19.21 14.12
N ALA A 65 10.55 20.29 13.82
CA ALA A 65 10.57 20.94 12.52
C ALA A 65 11.09 20.06 11.38
N THR A 66 11.89 19.02 11.68
CA THR A 66 12.57 18.20 10.67
C THR A 66 12.23 16.73 10.88
N PRO A 67 11.82 16.00 9.83
CA PRO A 67 11.61 14.56 9.92
C PRO A 67 12.86 13.83 10.43
N ILE A 68 12.67 12.85 11.31
CA ILE A 68 13.72 11.93 11.72
C ILE A 68 13.65 10.71 10.81
N THR A 69 14.74 10.36 10.14
CA THR A 69 14.79 9.29 9.16
C THR A 69 15.68 8.13 9.61
N HIS A 70 15.29 6.91 9.23
CA HIS A 70 16.08 5.70 9.49
C HIS A 70 15.85 4.65 8.39
N ALA A 71 16.88 3.82 8.13
CA ALA A 71 16.77 2.66 7.27
C ALA A 71 17.24 1.42 8.04
N TYR A 72 16.34 0.47 8.21
CA TYR A 72 16.63 -0.77 8.91
C TYR A 72 17.56 -1.67 8.10
N THR A 73 18.46 -2.35 8.77
CA THR A 73 19.44 -3.26 8.13
C THR A 73 19.07 -4.75 8.27
N GLN A 74 18.02 -5.06 9.02
CA GLN A 74 17.49 -6.42 9.18
C GLN A 74 15.97 -6.36 9.07
N SER A 75 15.37 -7.40 8.49
CA SER A 75 13.91 -7.57 8.47
C SER A 75 13.40 -8.01 9.85
N GLY A 76 12.15 -7.69 10.15
CA GLY A 76 11.53 -8.06 11.42
C GLY A 76 10.46 -7.08 11.88
N ASP A 77 9.86 -7.37 13.03
CA ASP A 77 8.92 -6.48 13.70
C ASP A 77 9.65 -5.63 14.73
N TYR A 78 9.56 -4.34 14.59
CA TYR A 78 10.16 -3.36 15.50
C TYR A 78 9.10 -2.53 16.21
N THR A 79 9.41 -2.10 17.42
CA THR A 79 8.58 -1.15 18.16
C THR A 79 9.38 0.13 18.34
N MET A 80 9.00 1.16 17.63
CA MET A 80 9.58 2.49 17.79
C MET A 80 9.00 3.15 19.05
N LEU A 81 9.86 3.78 19.85
CA LEU A 81 9.45 4.70 20.91
C LEU A 81 9.79 6.12 20.46
N VAL A 82 8.78 6.95 20.35
CA VAL A 82 8.93 8.35 19.93
C VAL A 82 8.54 9.26 21.06
N THR A 83 9.43 10.18 21.44
CA THR A 83 9.17 11.21 22.45
C THR A 83 9.23 12.59 21.83
N ALA A 84 8.34 13.48 22.26
CA ALA A 84 8.30 14.88 21.85
C ALA A 84 7.87 15.74 23.07
N GLY A 85 8.83 16.43 23.70
CA GLY A 85 8.60 17.10 24.97
C GLY A 85 8.13 16.10 26.05
N GLU A 86 6.97 16.33 26.64
CA GLU A 86 6.38 15.45 27.68
C GLU A 86 5.58 14.27 27.11
N HIS A 87 5.43 14.17 25.77
CA HIS A 87 4.64 13.14 25.12
C HIS A 87 5.52 11.98 24.66
N ALA A 88 5.03 10.76 24.87
CA ALA A 88 5.65 9.55 24.36
C ALA A 88 4.62 8.65 23.69
N VAL A 89 4.98 8.06 22.55
CA VAL A 89 4.14 7.12 21.83
C VAL A 89 4.94 5.96 21.30
N GLN A 90 4.35 4.76 21.34
CA GLN A 90 4.91 3.58 20.70
C GLN A 90 4.23 3.33 19.36
N LYS A 91 5.02 2.98 18.35
CA LYS A 91 4.57 2.58 17.02
C LYS A 91 5.25 1.28 16.61
N ARG A 92 4.46 0.34 16.12
CA ARG A 92 5.01 -0.86 15.49
C ARG A 92 5.27 -0.59 14.02
N ILE A 93 6.39 -1.11 13.54
CA ILE A 93 6.75 -1.15 12.13
C ILE A 93 7.27 -2.54 11.78
N ARG A 94 6.81 -3.10 10.66
CA ARG A 94 7.33 -4.34 10.09
C ARG A 94 8.24 -4.03 8.92
N ILE A 95 9.44 -4.57 8.98
CA ILE A 95 10.44 -4.45 7.91
C ILE A 95 10.47 -5.77 7.14
N TYR A 96 10.20 -5.67 5.84
CA TYR A 96 10.17 -6.82 4.93
C TYR A 96 11.48 -6.95 4.19
N ASP A 97 11.89 -8.18 4.02
CA ASP A 97 12.81 -8.62 2.98
C ASP A 97 12.01 -9.62 2.13
N LEU A 98 11.36 -9.11 1.07
CA LEU A 98 10.51 -9.95 0.23
C LEU A 98 11.39 -10.94 -0.53
N LEU A 99 11.29 -12.21 -0.17
CA LEU A 99 12.00 -13.27 -0.86
C LEU A 99 11.55 -13.36 -2.33
N ALA A 100 12.41 -13.89 -3.19
CA ALA A 100 11.95 -14.33 -4.51
C ALA A 100 10.79 -15.33 -4.34
N LEU A 101 9.75 -15.24 -5.18
CA LEU A 101 8.54 -16.06 -5.05
C LEU A 101 8.88 -17.55 -5.08
N THR A 102 9.81 -17.97 -5.92
CA THR A 102 10.30 -19.36 -5.97
C THR A 102 10.86 -19.84 -4.63
N GLU A 103 11.55 -19.00 -3.89
CA GLU A 103 12.11 -19.33 -2.57
C GLU A 103 11.02 -19.30 -1.48
N ALA A 104 10.15 -18.30 -1.52
CA ALA A 104 9.01 -18.21 -0.61
C ALA A 104 8.06 -19.42 -0.77
N MET A 105 7.82 -19.89 -1.99
CA MET A 105 7.00 -21.06 -2.28
C MET A 105 7.64 -22.37 -1.78
N LYS A 106 8.95 -22.48 -1.74
CA LYS A 106 9.62 -23.65 -1.11
C LYS A 106 9.34 -23.67 0.38
N GLN A 107 9.47 -22.54 1.06
CA GLN A 107 9.16 -22.42 2.49
C GLN A 107 7.68 -22.68 2.77
N PHE A 108 6.77 -22.20 1.93
CA PHE A 108 5.33 -22.44 2.05
C PHE A 108 4.96 -23.93 1.90
N ARG A 109 5.68 -24.68 1.05
CA ARG A 109 5.45 -26.11 0.82
C ARG A 109 6.13 -27.03 1.86
N ASP A 110 6.97 -26.49 2.72
CA ASP A 110 7.59 -27.24 3.80
C ASP A 110 6.53 -27.60 4.84
N ALA A 111 6.31 -28.91 5.06
CA ALA A 111 5.32 -29.42 5.99
C ALA A 111 5.58 -29.03 7.46
N ASP A 112 6.84 -28.75 7.81
CA ASP A 112 7.23 -28.32 9.14
C ASP A 112 7.10 -26.80 9.32
N ASN A 113 6.95 -26.06 8.24
CA ASN A 113 6.70 -24.62 8.26
C ASN A 113 5.21 -24.32 8.51
N LYS A 114 4.94 -23.56 9.55
CA LYS A 114 3.56 -23.15 9.92
C LYS A 114 3.19 -21.79 9.34
N MET A 115 3.84 -21.35 8.27
CA MET A 115 3.56 -20.10 7.59
C MET A 115 2.12 -20.10 7.03
N VAL A 116 1.39 -19.03 7.29
CA VAL A 116 0.07 -18.76 6.72
C VAL A 116 0.16 -17.48 5.91
N TRP A 117 -0.24 -17.55 4.65
CA TRP A 117 -0.33 -16.38 3.79
C TRP A 117 -1.74 -15.80 3.79
N ALA A 118 -1.84 -14.52 4.05
CA ALA A 118 -3.08 -13.77 3.92
C ALA A 118 -3.18 -13.18 2.50
N MET A 119 -4.19 -13.60 1.74
CA MET A 119 -4.44 -13.07 0.40
C MET A 119 -5.68 -12.19 0.41
N THR A 120 -5.59 -11.02 -0.22
CA THR A 120 -6.73 -10.13 -0.45
C THR A 120 -7.27 -10.36 -1.86
N HIS A 121 -8.58 -10.64 -1.96
CA HIS A 121 -9.31 -10.75 -3.22
C HIS A 121 -9.63 -9.34 -3.73
N ARG A 122 -9.22 -9.01 -4.97
CA ARG A 122 -9.34 -7.67 -5.60
C ARG A 122 -8.78 -6.54 -4.74
N SER A 123 -7.73 -6.82 -3.96
CA SER A 123 -7.12 -5.90 -3.00
C SER A 123 -8.08 -5.40 -1.89
N HIS A 124 -9.17 -6.12 -1.59
CA HIS A 124 -10.14 -5.68 -0.59
C HIS A 124 -9.54 -5.65 0.81
N THR A 125 -9.76 -4.55 1.50
CA THR A 125 -9.55 -4.39 2.95
C THR A 125 -10.89 -4.18 3.65
N THR A 126 -10.87 -3.96 4.95
CA THR A 126 -12.10 -3.60 5.71
C THR A 126 -12.60 -2.20 5.38
N ASP A 127 -11.74 -1.31 4.88
CA ASP A 127 -12.10 0.04 4.46
C ASP A 127 -12.84 0.01 3.12
N LYS A 128 -14.13 0.32 3.14
CA LYS A 128 -14.97 0.36 1.96
C LYS A 128 -14.90 1.68 1.18
N THR A 129 -14.19 2.68 1.69
CA THR A 129 -13.98 3.95 0.97
C THR A 129 -12.88 3.85 -0.08
N ILE A 130 -12.15 2.72 -0.10
CA ILE A 130 -11.10 2.43 -1.06
C ILE A 130 -11.70 1.61 -2.21
N PRO A 131 -11.54 2.04 -3.47
CA PRO A 131 -11.98 1.27 -4.63
C PRO A 131 -11.28 -0.09 -4.73
N GLU A 132 -12.00 -1.13 -5.18
CA GLU A 132 -11.36 -2.40 -5.51
C GLU A 132 -10.39 -2.25 -6.69
N ASN A 133 -9.36 -3.09 -6.75
CA ASN A 133 -8.43 -3.12 -7.87
C ASN A 133 -7.80 -1.75 -8.20
N SER A 134 -7.65 -0.87 -7.20
CA SER A 134 -7.03 0.44 -7.34
C SER A 134 -5.60 0.46 -6.80
N VAL A 135 -4.83 1.50 -7.15
CA VAL A 135 -3.49 1.70 -6.61
C VAL A 135 -3.53 1.91 -5.09
N SER A 136 -4.50 2.68 -4.59
CA SER A 136 -4.68 2.87 -3.14
C SER A 136 -5.07 1.57 -2.42
N ALA A 137 -5.79 0.66 -3.09
CA ALA A 137 -6.11 -0.65 -2.53
C ALA A 137 -4.87 -1.54 -2.35
N VAL A 138 -3.89 -1.47 -3.26
CA VAL A 138 -2.59 -2.14 -3.08
C VAL A 138 -1.91 -1.66 -1.81
N GLU A 139 -1.85 -0.36 -1.61
CA GLU A 139 -1.24 0.22 -0.42
C GLU A 139 -2.00 -0.15 0.86
N ALA A 140 -3.32 -0.12 0.80
CA ALA A 140 -4.17 -0.50 1.92
C ALA A 140 -3.99 -1.99 2.29
N ALA A 141 -3.90 -2.88 1.30
CA ALA A 141 -3.66 -4.30 1.51
C ALA A 141 -2.29 -4.55 2.17
N ILE A 142 -1.23 -3.88 1.69
CA ILE A 142 0.10 -3.91 2.28
C ILE A 142 0.04 -3.46 3.75
N ASN A 143 -0.63 -2.36 4.04
CA ASN A 143 -0.76 -1.81 5.39
C ASN A 143 -1.61 -2.69 6.31
N ALA A 144 -2.60 -3.39 5.77
CA ALA A 144 -3.45 -4.33 6.51
C ALA A 144 -2.74 -5.64 6.86
N GLY A 145 -1.60 -5.94 6.24
CA GLY A 145 -0.84 -7.15 6.56
C GLY A 145 -1.03 -8.28 5.56
N ALA A 146 -1.56 -8.04 4.38
CA ALA A 146 -1.64 -9.05 3.35
C ALA A 146 -0.24 -9.44 2.85
N ASP A 147 -0.10 -10.72 2.49
CA ASP A 147 1.11 -11.27 1.87
C ASP A 147 0.96 -11.34 0.35
N VAL A 148 -0.27 -11.51 -0.13
CA VAL A 148 -0.61 -11.65 -1.55
C VAL A 148 -1.81 -10.78 -1.88
N ILE A 149 -1.78 -10.14 -3.03
CA ILE A 149 -2.93 -9.49 -3.66
C ILE A 149 -3.35 -10.32 -4.87
N GLU A 150 -4.63 -10.67 -4.93
CA GLU A 150 -5.23 -11.21 -6.14
C GLU A 150 -5.89 -10.09 -6.93
N CYS A 151 -5.76 -10.12 -8.26
CA CYS A 151 -6.44 -9.22 -9.17
C CYS A 151 -6.70 -9.85 -10.54
N ASP A 152 -7.66 -9.27 -11.26
CA ASP A 152 -8.11 -9.69 -12.59
C ASP A 152 -7.65 -8.70 -13.65
N THR A 153 -7.51 -9.18 -14.90
CA THR A 153 -7.03 -8.34 -15.99
C THR A 153 -7.89 -8.41 -17.26
N HIS A 154 -8.02 -7.27 -17.93
CA HIS A 154 -8.66 -7.13 -19.23
C HIS A 154 -7.78 -6.34 -20.20
N LEU A 155 -7.92 -6.63 -21.51
CA LEU A 155 -7.21 -5.93 -22.57
C LEU A 155 -8.13 -4.89 -23.21
N THR A 156 -7.64 -3.65 -23.33
CA THR A 156 -8.33 -2.59 -24.07
C THR A 156 -8.24 -2.81 -25.59
N SER A 157 -9.03 -2.06 -26.37
CA SER A 157 -9.00 -2.12 -27.83
C SER A 157 -7.66 -1.67 -28.43
N ASP A 158 -6.89 -0.86 -27.71
CA ASP A 158 -5.55 -0.39 -28.09
C ASP A 158 -4.40 -1.15 -27.41
N GLY A 159 -4.70 -2.29 -26.77
CA GLY A 159 -3.71 -3.26 -26.30
C GLY A 159 -3.10 -2.96 -24.93
N VAL A 160 -3.74 -2.14 -24.10
CA VAL A 160 -3.32 -1.88 -22.72
C VAL A 160 -3.96 -2.88 -21.76
N VAL A 161 -3.18 -3.49 -20.87
CA VAL A 161 -3.69 -4.40 -19.85
C VAL A 161 -4.17 -3.58 -18.64
N MET A 162 -5.47 -3.63 -18.37
CA MET A 162 -6.14 -2.94 -17.26
C MET A 162 -6.44 -3.90 -16.13
N VAL A 163 -6.48 -3.40 -14.88
CA VAL A 163 -6.89 -4.18 -13.72
C VAL A 163 -8.36 -3.93 -13.42
N CYS A 164 -9.19 -4.94 -13.66
CA CYS A 164 -10.62 -4.91 -13.44
C CYS A 164 -11.19 -6.33 -13.42
N HIS A 165 -12.16 -6.61 -12.55
CA HIS A 165 -12.80 -7.93 -12.51
C HIS A 165 -13.77 -8.13 -13.68
N ASP A 166 -14.68 -7.19 -13.91
CA ASP A 166 -15.70 -7.29 -14.94
C ASP A 166 -15.17 -6.84 -16.30
N GLN A 167 -15.65 -7.44 -17.38
CA GLN A 167 -15.34 -7.00 -18.75
C GLN A 167 -15.87 -5.59 -19.03
N THR A 168 -16.81 -5.08 -18.21
CA THR A 168 -17.35 -3.73 -18.34
C THR A 168 -16.92 -2.86 -17.17
N ILE A 169 -16.78 -1.55 -17.41
CA ILE A 169 -16.44 -0.57 -16.38
C ILE A 169 -17.62 -0.17 -15.49
N ASN A 170 -18.82 -0.71 -15.75
CA ASN A 170 -20.09 -0.19 -15.23
C ASN A 170 -20.23 -0.33 -13.70
N ALA A 171 -19.69 -1.41 -13.13
CA ALA A 171 -19.84 -1.68 -11.70
C ALA A 171 -18.83 -0.90 -10.84
N THR A 172 -17.66 -0.60 -11.39
CA THR A 172 -16.51 -0.08 -10.63
C THR A 172 -16.17 1.37 -10.96
N THR A 173 -16.85 1.98 -11.95
CA THR A 173 -16.61 3.38 -12.33
C THR A 173 -17.93 4.16 -12.47
N ASN A 174 -17.82 5.49 -12.57
CA ASN A 174 -18.95 6.36 -12.90
C ASN A 174 -19.28 6.39 -14.41
N GLY A 175 -18.68 5.48 -15.21
CA GLY A 175 -18.90 5.33 -16.63
C GLY A 175 -19.61 4.03 -17.00
N THR A 176 -19.77 3.80 -18.30
CA THR A 176 -20.30 2.56 -18.86
C THR A 176 -19.55 2.21 -20.12
N GLY A 177 -19.31 0.91 -20.34
CA GLY A 177 -18.63 0.43 -21.54
C GLY A 177 -17.98 -0.92 -21.36
N ASP A 178 -17.67 -1.56 -22.48
CA ASP A 178 -16.93 -2.81 -22.56
C ASP A 178 -15.44 -2.49 -22.78
N ILE A 179 -14.60 -2.91 -21.83
CA ILE A 179 -13.14 -2.62 -21.82
C ILE A 179 -12.50 -3.03 -23.15
N THR A 180 -12.90 -4.15 -23.73
CA THR A 180 -12.34 -4.66 -25.00
C THR A 180 -12.66 -3.80 -26.23
N LYS A 181 -13.62 -2.89 -26.09
CA LYS A 181 -14.06 -1.97 -27.15
C LYS A 181 -13.65 -0.53 -26.91
N MET A 182 -13.06 -0.25 -25.75
CA MET A 182 -12.59 1.07 -25.35
C MET A 182 -11.07 1.14 -25.42
N THR A 183 -10.55 2.28 -25.76
CA THR A 183 -9.12 2.60 -25.61
C THR A 183 -8.80 2.94 -24.15
N TYR A 184 -7.52 2.85 -23.78
CA TYR A 184 -7.04 3.32 -22.48
C TYR A 184 -7.48 4.77 -22.20
N ALA A 185 -7.32 5.65 -23.20
CA ALA A 185 -7.67 7.08 -23.06
C ALA A 185 -9.16 7.31 -22.80
N GLU A 186 -10.04 6.49 -23.38
CA GLU A 186 -11.49 6.55 -23.12
C GLU A 186 -11.83 6.07 -21.71
N ILE A 187 -11.22 4.99 -21.21
CA ILE A 187 -11.43 4.49 -19.86
C ILE A 187 -10.99 5.52 -18.83
N GLN A 188 -9.87 6.22 -19.07
CA GLN A 188 -9.34 7.24 -18.17
C GLN A 188 -10.22 8.50 -18.04
N GLN A 189 -11.29 8.63 -18.81
CA GLN A 189 -12.28 9.69 -18.60
C GLN A 189 -13.13 9.47 -17.34
N TYR A 190 -13.24 8.22 -16.88
CA TYR A 190 -14.09 7.84 -15.76
C TYR A 190 -13.28 7.64 -14.48
N ASN A 191 -13.94 7.91 -13.36
CA ASN A 191 -13.37 7.71 -12.03
C ASN A 191 -13.89 6.42 -11.41
N LEU A 192 -13.05 5.79 -10.59
CA LEU A 192 -13.45 4.63 -9.81
C LEU A 192 -14.52 4.99 -8.78
N LEU A 193 -15.38 4.05 -8.49
CA LEU A 193 -16.29 4.09 -7.36
C LEU A 193 -15.66 3.38 -6.16
N ASP A 194 -15.85 3.94 -4.97
CA ASP A 194 -15.59 3.22 -3.75
C ASP A 194 -16.58 2.05 -3.58
N ARG A 195 -16.33 1.16 -2.64
CA ARG A 195 -17.19 -0.01 -2.38
C ARG A 195 -18.52 0.34 -1.71
N ASN A 196 -18.82 1.63 -1.48
CA ASN A 196 -20.13 2.17 -1.11
C ASN A 196 -20.84 2.81 -2.32
N GLY A 197 -20.24 2.77 -3.53
CA GLY A 197 -20.78 3.34 -4.75
C GLY A 197 -20.56 4.86 -4.90
N ARG A 198 -19.64 5.45 -4.15
CA ARG A 198 -19.31 6.88 -4.25
C ARG A 198 -18.17 7.07 -5.23
N VAL A 199 -18.26 8.11 -6.04
CA VAL A 199 -17.19 8.49 -6.98
C VAL A 199 -15.98 8.98 -6.19
N THR A 200 -14.80 8.47 -6.56
CA THR A 200 -13.51 8.88 -6.02
C THR A 200 -12.73 9.72 -7.05
N ASP A 201 -11.53 10.18 -6.69
CA ASP A 201 -10.62 10.85 -7.63
C ASP A 201 -9.69 9.88 -8.35
N GLU A 202 -9.78 8.58 -8.04
CA GLU A 202 -8.93 7.56 -8.62
C GLU A 202 -9.42 7.07 -9.98
N LYS A 203 -8.48 6.61 -10.80
CA LYS A 203 -8.70 6.02 -12.11
C LYS A 203 -8.47 4.52 -12.08
N MET A 204 -9.10 3.81 -13.02
CA MET A 204 -8.79 2.38 -13.23
C MET A 204 -7.32 2.25 -13.62
N PRO A 205 -6.49 1.50 -12.86
CA PRO A 205 -5.07 1.39 -13.16
C PRO A 205 -4.81 0.42 -14.31
N THR A 206 -3.70 0.64 -14.99
CA THR A 206 -3.06 -0.40 -15.80
C THR A 206 -2.44 -1.46 -14.89
N LEU A 207 -2.19 -2.65 -15.43
CA LEU A 207 -1.45 -3.69 -14.70
C LEU A 207 -0.05 -3.19 -14.30
N GLU A 208 0.59 -2.39 -15.14
CA GLU A 208 1.90 -1.80 -14.84
C GLU A 208 1.86 -0.90 -13.60
N GLU A 209 0.89 0.01 -13.53
CA GLU A 209 0.73 0.92 -12.39
C GLU A 209 0.43 0.14 -11.10
N PHE A 210 -0.46 -0.85 -11.21
CA PHE A 210 -0.86 -1.70 -10.09
C PHE A 210 0.30 -2.51 -9.52
N LEU A 211 1.08 -3.18 -10.38
CA LEU A 211 2.25 -3.95 -9.97
C LEU A 211 3.35 -3.05 -9.37
N LYS A 212 3.59 -1.88 -9.98
CA LYS A 212 4.56 -0.91 -9.46
C LYS A 212 4.24 -0.44 -8.04
N ALA A 213 2.96 -0.28 -7.70
CA ALA A 213 2.53 0.14 -6.35
C ALA A 213 2.95 -0.84 -5.25
N GLY A 214 2.96 -2.14 -5.57
CA GLY A 214 3.35 -3.18 -4.62
C GLY A 214 4.75 -3.77 -4.84
N ARG A 215 5.55 -3.20 -5.75
CA ARG A 215 6.89 -3.70 -6.06
C ARG A 215 7.76 -3.84 -4.82
N GLY A 216 8.30 -5.03 -4.61
CA GLY A 216 9.15 -5.36 -3.48
C GLY A 216 8.45 -5.48 -2.14
N LYS A 217 7.11 -5.29 -2.06
CA LYS A 217 6.39 -5.19 -0.79
C LYS A 217 5.33 -6.28 -0.59
N ILE A 218 4.82 -6.89 -1.66
CA ILE A 218 3.75 -7.88 -1.62
C ILE A 218 3.81 -8.77 -2.86
N TYR A 219 3.35 -10.03 -2.75
CA TYR A 219 3.19 -10.88 -3.92
C TYR A 219 1.87 -10.61 -4.64
N PHE A 220 1.82 -10.96 -5.92
CA PHE A 220 0.63 -10.84 -6.74
C PHE A 220 0.20 -12.20 -7.28
N ASN A 221 -1.10 -12.47 -7.19
CA ASN A 221 -1.78 -13.55 -7.88
C ASN A 221 -2.64 -12.95 -8.99
N LEU A 222 -2.18 -13.03 -10.23
CA LEU A 222 -2.93 -12.56 -11.38
C LEU A 222 -3.88 -13.66 -11.81
N ASP A 223 -5.21 -13.46 -11.58
CA ASP A 223 -6.20 -14.46 -11.98
C ASP A 223 -6.30 -14.56 -13.49
N TYR A 224 -6.14 -15.80 -13.96
CA TYR A 224 -6.19 -16.16 -15.37
C TYR A 224 -7.57 -16.70 -15.78
N SER A 225 -8.60 -16.57 -14.98
CA SER A 225 -9.97 -16.91 -15.36
C SER A 225 -10.33 -16.25 -16.70
N PRO A 226 -11.35 -16.71 -17.48
CA PRO A 226 -11.55 -16.25 -18.86
C PRO A 226 -11.77 -14.75 -19.00
N ARG A 227 -10.70 -14.03 -18.78
CA ARG A 227 -10.58 -12.60 -18.97
C ARG A 227 -10.09 -12.33 -20.40
N THR A 228 -10.07 -11.08 -20.79
CA THR A 228 -9.76 -10.71 -22.18
C THR A 228 -8.29 -10.52 -22.45
N ALA A 229 -7.48 -10.22 -21.43
CA ALA A 229 -6.02 -10.22 -21.57
C ALA A 229 -5.48 -11.64 -21.60
N SER A 230 -4.67 -11.97 -22.59
CA SER A 230 -4.00 -13.27 -22.66
C SER A 230 -2.85 -13.37 -21.66
N THR A 231 -2.46 -14.61 -21.31
CA THR A 231 -1.27 -14.86 -20.51
C THR A 231 -0.04 -14.18 -21.07
N GLN A 232 0.11 -14.14 -22.40
CA GLN A 232 1.28 -13.54 -23.04
C GLN A 232 1.35 -12.03 -22.80
N GLU A 233 0.24 -11.32 -22.93
CA GLU A 233 0.16 -9.87 -22.70
C GLU A 233 0.43 -9.52 -21.23
N VAL A 234 -0.19 -10.24 -20.30
CA VAL A 234 0.06 -10.10 -18.87
C VAL A 234 1.53 -10.36 -18.55
N MET A 235 2.09 -11.47 -19.02
CA MET A 235 3.47 -11.85 -18.75
C MET A 235 4.50 -10.91 -19.41
N ASN A 236 4.14 -10.24 -20.51
CA ASN A 236 5.00 -9.20 -21.09
C ASN A 236 5.16 -8.03 -20.11
N VAL A 237 4.06 -7.54 -19.53
CA VAL A 237 4.10 -6.48 -18.49
C VAL A 237 4.95 -6.90 -17.29
N VAL A 238 4.75 -8.12 -16.78
CA VAL A 238 5.51 -8.65 -15.62
C VAL A 238 7.02 -8.71 -15.94
N LYS A 239 7.39 -9.17 -17.15
CA LYS A 239 8.80 -9.27 -17.59
C LYS A 239 9.44 -7.91 -17.79
N GLU A 240 8.73 -6.96 -18.43
CA GLU A 240 9.22 -5.59 -18.64
C GLU A 240 9.47 -4.87 -17.32
N LEU A 241 8.69 -5.20 -16.30
CA LEU A 241 8.87 -4.70 -14.95
C LEU A 241 9.94 -5.45 -14.16
N ASP A 242 10.51 -6.55 -14.64
CA ASP A 242 11.40 -7.43 -13.87
C ASP A 242 10.77 -7.90 -12.53
N MET A 243 9.50 -8.35 -12.59
CA MET A 243 8.73 -8.75 -11.42
C MET A 243 8.35 -10.24 -11.42
N MET A 244 9.05 -11.07 -12.21
CA MET A 244 8.78 -12.53 -12.32
C MET A 244 8.86 -13.27 -10.97
N GLU A 245 9.66 -12.80 -10.04
CA GLU A 245 9.82 -13.39 -8.72
C GLU A 245 8.89 -12.75 -7.66
N GLN A 246 7.86 -12.05 -8.13
CA GLN A 246 6.86 -11.41 -7.26
C GLN A 246 5.41 -11.70 -7.72
N VAL A 247 5.24 -12.33 -8.87
CA VAL A 247 3.95 -12.60 -9.53
C VAL A 247 3.74 -14.11 -9.73
#